data_ae7f01f121ca49faef5725680ace1991
#
_entry.id   ae7f01f121ca49faef5725680ace1991
#
_cell.length_a   1.000
_cell.length_b   1.000
_cell.length_c   1.000
_cell.angle_alpha   90.00
_cell.angle_beta   90.00
_cell.angle_gamma   90.00
#
_symmetry.space_group_name_H-M   'P 1'
#
loop_
_entity.id
_entity.type
_entity.pdbx_description
1 polymer ?
#
loop_
_entity_poly.entity_id
_entity_poly.type
_entity_poly.pdbx_seq_one_letter_code
_entity_poly.pdbx_strand_id
1 'polypeptide(L)'
;MLGIIAKPGLVYWAALEGAKHFKASVAEVNVFKEESAYNPVYTFGDRSVEDVAKGISSAHSKVANDAAGIGSVVHNYIERCIKFKLNGKVKAPSMPSDEQAQKSINAFLDWHKSNNVNWISSEEKVMHPQLKYAGTVDAV
;
A
#
# COMPACT_ATOMS: atom_id res chain seq x y z
N MET A 1 -25.82 1.84 13.72
CA MET A 1 -24.52 1.24 14.04
C MET A 1 -24.08 0.45 12.80
N LEU A 2 -23.20 1.02 11.97
CA LEU A 2 -22.65 0.32 10.80
C LEU A 2 -21.66 -0.71 11.34
N GLY A 3 -22.04 -1.99 11.30
CA GLY A 3 -21.16 -3.08 11.63
C GLY A 3 -19.94 -3.05 10.69
N ILE A 4 -18.76 -2.90 11.25
CA ILE A 4 -17.51 -3.09 10.51
C ILE A 4 -17.49 -4.57 10.09
N ILE A 5 -17.85 -4.83 8.86
CA ILE A 5 -17.70 -6.17 8.27
C ILE A 5 -16.20 -6.40 8.15
N ALA A 6 -15.63 -7.12 9.12
CA ALA A 6 -14.25 -7.58 9.02
C ALA A 6 -14.12 -8.40 7.74
N LYS A 7 -13.29 -7.96 6.80
CA LYS A 7 -13.03 -8.71 5.57
C LYS A 7 -12.09 -9.87 5.95
N PRO A 8 -12.53 -11.15 5.93
CA PRO A 8 -11.70 -12.29 6.36
C PRO A 8 -10.34 -12.33 5.65
N GLY A 9 -10.30 -11.92 4.39
CA GLY A 9 -9.07 -11.86 3.62
C GLY A 9 -8.02 -10.88 4.18
N LEU A 10 -8.43 -9.77 4.80
CA LEU A 10 -7.49 -8.82 5.42
C LEU A 10 -6.86 -9.39 6.68
N VAL A 11 -7.62 -10.14 7.47
CA VAL A 11 -7.10 -10.80 8.68
C VAL A 11 -6.08 -11.86 8.30
N TYR A 12 -6.39 -12.69 7.31
CA TYR A 12 -5.47 -13.70 6.79
C TYR A 12 -4.18 -13.07 6.22
N TRP A 13 -4.33 -12.00 5.43
CA TRP A 13 -3.18 -11.28 4.88
C TRP A 13 -2.30 -10.68 5.99
N ALA A 14 -2.88 -10.04 7.00
CA ALA A 14 -2.14 -9.48 8.13
C ALA A 14 -1.36 -10.55 8.90
N ALA A 15 -1.97 -11.72 9.13
CA ALA A 15 -1.31 -12.85 9.76
C ALA A 15 -0.15 -13.39 8.92
N LEU A 16 -0.32 -13.44 7.59
CA LEU A 16 0.73 -13.87 6.67
C LEU A 16 1.94 -12.93 6.67
N GLU A 17 1.71 -11.61 6.67
CA GLU A 17 2.78 -10.61 6.75
C GLU A 17 3.52 -10.68 8.10
N GLY A 18 2.80 -10.88 9.20
CA GLY A 18 3.41 -11.14 10.51
C GLY A 18 4.28 -12.40 10.52
N ALA A 19 3.81 -13.49 9.92
CA ALA A 19 4.55 -14.74 9.82
C ALA A 19 5.83 -14.61 8.96
N LYS A 20 5.78 -13.85 7.86
CA LYS A 20 6.96 -13.54 7.04
C LYS A 20 8.02 -12.78 7.84
N HIS A 21 7.58 -11.77 8.59
CA HIS A 21 8.47 -10.97 9.43
C HIS A 21 9.12 -11.84 10.53
N PHE A 22 8.33 -12.69 11.19
CA PHE A 22 8.84 -13.63 12.18
C PHE A 22 9.88 -14.58 11.59
N LYS A 23 9.58 -15.20 10.44
CA LYS A 23 10.50 -16.12 9.75
C LYS A 23 11.83 -15.43 9.43
N ALA A 24 11.81 -14.20 8.95
CA ALA A 24 13.03 -13.42 8.68
C ALA A 24 13.81 -13.14 9.97
N SER A 25 13.12 -12.83 11.07
CA SER A 25 13.76 -12.58 12.37
C SER A 25 14.38 -13.84 12.98
N VAL A 26 13.74 -14.99 12.84
CA VAL A 26 14.24 -16.28 13.37
C VAL A 26 15.51 -16.75 12.63
N ALA A 27 15.68 -16.37 11.36
CA ALA A 27 16.91 -16.69 10.61
C ALA A 27 18.17 -16.00 11.21
N GLU A 28 18.00 -14.97 12.04
CA GLU A 28 19.07 -14.22 12.70
C GLU A 28 19.23 -14.58 14.19
N VAL A 29 18.63 -15.69 14.65
CA VAL A 29 18.70 -16.08 16.07
C VAL A 29 20.07 -16.57 16.43
N ASN A 30 20.76 -15.87 17.32
CA ASN A 30 21.94 -16.32 18.02
C ASN A 30 21.56 -16.86 19.39
N VAL A 31 21.86 -18.11 19.66
CA VAL A 31 21.65 -18.73 20.96
C VAL A 31 22.95 -18.60 21.74
N PHE A 32 23.01 -17.70 22.70
CA PHE A 32 24.10 -17.65 23.67
C PHE A 32 23.78 -18.62 24.81
N LYS A 33 24.55 -19.69 24.91
CA LYS A 33 24.54 -20.55 26.10
C LYS A 33 25.53 -19.97 27.09
N GLU A 34 25.07 -19.25 28.09
CA GLU A 34 25.85 -19.05 29.30
C GLU A 34 25.83 -20.37 30.09
N GLU A 35 27.00 -20.91 30.40
CA GLU A 35 27.15 -22.23 31.08
C GLU A 35 26.49 -22.31 32.47
N SER A 36 25.99 -21.20 33.04
CA SER A 36 25.36 -21.13 34.36
C SER A 36 23.87 -20.76 34.37
N ALA A 37 23.24 -20.49 33.24
CA ALA A 37 21.87 -20.00 33.22
C ALA A 37 20.86 -21.14 33.01
N TYR A 38 19.96 -21.30 33.97
CA TYR A 38 18.79 -22.20 33.90
C TYR A 38 17.76 -21.77 32.84
N ASN A 39 17.94 -20.56 32.29
CA ASN A 39 17.11 -20.00 31.21
C ASN A 39 18.03 -19.50 30.08
N PRO A 40 17.98 -20.11 28.89
CA PRO A 40 18.72 -19.58 27.73
C PRO A 40 18.18 -18.22 27.35
N VAL A 41 19.07 -17.25 27.17
CA VAL A 41 18.72 -15.93 26.63
C VAL A 41 18.76 -16.05 25.10
N TYR A 42 17.61 -15.81 24.47
CA TYR A 42 17.49 -15.76 23.01
C TYR A 42 17.63 -14.31 22.55
N THR A 43 18.53 -14.05 21.62
CA THR A 43 18.63 -12.76 20.95
C THR A 43 18.38 -12.92 19.46
N PHE A 44 17.78 -11.90 18.85
CA PHE A 44 17.49 -11.85 17.41
C PHE A 44 18.48 -10.87 16.75
N GLY A 45 19.76 -11.26 16.67
CA GLY A 45 20.83 -10.35 16.36
C GLY A 45 20.92 -9.27 17.47
N ASP A 46 21.01 -8.01 17.09
CA ASP A 46 21.05 -6.86 18.01
C ASP A 46 19.68 -6.40 18.49
N ARG A 47 18.59 -7.12 18.16
CA ARG A 47 17.21 -6.74 18.46
C ARG A 47 16.70 -7.46 19.72
N SER A 48 15.91 -6.74 20.52
CA SER A 48 15.21 -7.34 21.65
C SER A 48 13.99 -8.17 21.19
N VAL A 49 13.52 -9.08 22.03
CA VAL A 49 12.29 -9.84 21.79
C VAL A 49 11.09 -8.91 21.60
N GLU A 50 11.05 -7.80 22.37
CA GLU A 50 10.02 -6.77 22.26
C GLU A 50 10.03 -6.09 20.89
N ASP A 51 11.20 -5.80 20.33
CA ASP A 51 11.33 -5.16 19.01
C ASP A 51 10.86 -6.11 17.91
N VAL A 52 11.20 -7.39 18.02
CA VAL A 52 10.71 -8.41 17.08
C VAL A 52 9.20 -8.56 17.19
N ALA A 53 8.65 -8.62 18.39
CA ALA A 53 7.20 -8.71 18.61
C ALA A 53 6.45 -7.49 18.05
N LYS A 54 6.97 -6.27 18.25
CA LYS A 54 6.43 -5.05 17.63
C LYS A 54 6.52 -5.11 16.10
N GLY A 55 7.65 -5.57 15.56
CA GLY A 55 7.82 -5.76 14.13
C GLY A 55 6.79 -6.72 13.54
N ILE A 56 6.53 -7.85 14.19
CA ILE A 56 5.52 -8.83 13.76
C ILE A 56 4.13 -8.20 13.77
N SER A 57 3.76 -7.52 14.85
CA SER A 57 2.42 -6.93 14.99
C SER A 57 2.16 -5.78 14.02
N SER A 58 3.19 -5.05 13.60
CA SER A 58 3.10 -3.90 12.69
C SER A 58 3.43 -4.22 11.22
N ALA A 59 3.89 -5.42 10.91
CA ALA A 59 4.34 -5.79 9.57
C ALA A 59 3.28 -5.53 8.49
N HIS A 60 2.02 -5.90 8.75
CA HIS A 60 0.92 -5.66 7.82
C HIS A 60 0.63 -4.18 7.60
N SER A 61 0.71 -3.36 8.66
CA SER A 61 0.49 -1.91 8.55
C SER A 61 1.59 -1.23 7.74
N LYS A 62 2.84 -1.68 7.90
CA LYS A 62 3.96 -1.17 7.10
C LYS A 62 3.73 -1.46 5.62
N VAL A 63 3.44 -2.72 5.25
CA VAL A 63 3.16 -3.10 3.86
C VAL A 63 1.97 -2.33 3.28
N ALA A 64 0.90 -2.14 4.07
CA ALA A 64 -0.26 -1.36 3.65
C ALA A 64 0.09 0.11 3.41
N ASN A 65 0.87 0.73 4.28
CA ASN A 65 1.29 2.13 4.16
C ASN A 65 2.21 2.34 2.95
N ASP A 66 3.16 1.44 2.73
CA ASP A 66 4.06 1.48 1.58
C ASP A 66 3.24 1.37 0.27
N ALA A 67 2.30 0.43 0.20
CA ALA A 67 1.41 0.27 -0.95
C ALA A 67 0.50 1.50 -1.17
N ALA A 68 -0.04 2.09 -0.10
CA ALA A 68 -0.85 3.31 -0.18
C ALA A 68 -0.02 4.50 -0.66
N GLY A 69 1.24 4.61 -0.24
CA GLY A 69 2.17 5.63 -0.72
C GLY A 69 2.39 5.54 -2.23
N ILE A 70 2.71 4.35 -2.73
CA ILE A 70 2.86 4.09 -4.17
C ILE A 70 1.56 4.37 -4.91
N GLY A 71 0.42 3.89 -4.39
CA GLY A 71 -0.90 4.14 -4.96
C GLY A 71 -1.19 5.63 -5.13
N SER A 72 -0.88 6.45 -4.13
CA SER A 72 -1.06 7.91 -4.18
C SER A 72 -0.19 8.56 -5.27
N VAL A 73 1.05 8.12 -5.44
CA VAL A 73 1.94 8.61 -6.51
C VAL A 73 1.38 8.27 -7.88
N VAL A 74 0.91 7.03 -8.07
CA VAL A 74 0.30 6.57 -9.32
C VAL A 74 -0.97 7.34 -9.64
N HIS A 75 -1.87 7.48 -8.68
CA HIS A 75 -3.12 8.23 -8.82
C HIS A 75 -2.86 9.69 -9.24
N ASN A 76 -2.00 10.39 -8.53
CA ASN A 76 -1.61 11.77 -8.87
C ASN A 76 -1.04 11.89 -10.29
N TYR A 77 -0.22 10.94 -10.71
CA TYR A 77 0.33 10.95 -12.07
C TYR A 77 -0.77 10.81 -13.11
N ILE A 78 -1.66 9.83 -12.93
CA ILE A 78 -2.77 9.54 -13.86
C ILE A 78 -3.73 10.74 -13.93
N GLU A 79 -4.12 11.29 -12.80
CA GLU A 79 -4.96 12.48 -12.71
C GLU A 79 -4.38 13.66 -13.53
N ARG A 80 -3.08 13.93 -13.35
CA ARG A 80 -2.40 15.00 -14.08
C ARG A 80 -2.30 14.72 -15.58
N CYS A 81 -2.13 13.45 -15.99
CA CYS A 81 -2.18 13.06 -17.39
C CYS A 81 -3.56 13.33 -18.00
N ILE A 82 -4.62 12.97 -17.29
CA ILE A 82 -6.00 13.20 -17.75
C ILE A 82 -6.28 14.69 -17.84
N LYS A 83 -5.97 15.46 -16.81
CA LYS A 83 -6.14 16.94 -16.80
C LYS A 83 -5.33 17.63 -17.90
N PHE A 84 -4.13 17.15 -18.19
CA PHE A 84 -3.34 17.66 -19.31
C PHE A 84 -4.03 17.42 -20.65
N LYS A 85 -4.59 16.21 -20.87
CA LYS A 85 -5.34 15.90 -22.11
C LYS A 85 -6.62 16.72 -22.22
N LEU A 86 -7.35 16.93 -21.12
CA LEU A 86 -8.63 17.63 -21.15
C LEU A 86 -8.49 19.14 -21.45
N ASN A 87 -7.50 19.81 -20.91
CA ASN A 87 -7.43 21.28 -21.01
C ASN A 87 -6.06 21.87 -21.40
N GLY A 88 -5.03 21.07 -21.51
CA GLY A 88 -3.68 21.50 -21.93
C GLY A 88 -2.99 22.52 -21.04
N LYS A 89 -3.65 23.10 -20.05
CA LYS A 89 -3.11 24.15 -19.18
C LYS A 89 -2.27 23.61 -18.04
N VAL A 90 -2.42 22.34 -17.71
CA VAL A 90 -1.65 21.65 -16.68
C VAL A 90 -0.38 21.09 -17.31
N LYS A 91 0.78 21.33 -16.68
CA LYS A 91 2.04 20.75 -17.16
C LYS A 91 1.96 19.22 -17.14
N ALA A 92 2.39 18.59 -18.25
CA ALA A 92 2.49 17.14 -18.31
C ALA A 92 3.33 16.62 -17.13
N PRO A 93 2.88 15.58 -16.41
CA PRO A 93 3.61 15.04 -15.29
C PRO A 93 4.91 14.34 -15.74
N SER A 94 5.97 14.46 -14.94
CA SER A 94 7.16 13.65 -15.13
C SER A 94 6.97 12.28 -14.50
N MET A 95 7.52 11.23 -15.14
CA MET A 95 7.48 9.88 -14.60
C MET A 95 8.16 9.85 -13.21
N PRO A 96 7.54 9.25 -12.18
CA PRO A 96 8.17 9.10 -10.88
C PRO A 96 9.40 8.20 -10.94
N SER A 97 10.31 8.33 -9.98
CA SER A 97 11.53 7.52 -9.91
C SER A 97 11.29 6.11 -9.33
N ASP A 98 10.21 5.91 -8.61
CA ASP A 98 9.87 4.62 -8.02
C ASP A 98 9.50 3.58 -9.10
N GLU A 99 10.20 2.44 -9.10
CA GLU A 99 10.04 1.40 -10.12
C GLU A 99 8.65 0.75 -10.08
N GLN A 100 8.07 0.57 -8.90
CA GLN A 100 6.77 -0.05 -8.75
C GLN A 100 5.65 0.90 -9.21
N ALA A 101 5.79 2.19 -8.93
CA ALA A 101 4.91 3.21 -9.46
C ALA A 101 5.00 3.28 -11.00
N GLN A 102 6.21 3.21 -11.58
CA GLN A 102 6.40 3.17 -13.03
C GLN A 102 5.71 1.97 -13.67
N LYS A 103 5.85 0.77 -13.10
CA LYS A 103 5.17 -0.45 -13.59
C LYS A 103 3.65 -0.28 -13.61
N SER A 104 3.09 0.29 -12.53
CA SER A 104 1.66 0.52 -12.41
C SER A 104 1.16 1.57 -13.41
N ILE A 105 1.92 2.65 -13.59
CA ILE A 105 1.62 3.70 -14.58
C ILE A 105 1.67 3.14 -16.01
N ASN A 106 2.70 2.36 -16.34
CA ASN A 106 2.83 1.76 -17.66
C ASN A 106 1.66 0.81 -17.96
N ALA A 107 1.26 -0.02 -16.99
CA ALA A 107 0.09 -0.88 -17.14
C ALA A 107 -1.19 -0.08 -17.42
N PHE A 108 -1.40 1.05 -16.72
CA PHE A 108 -2.51 1.95 -16.99
C PHE A 108 -2.45 2.56 -18.40
N LEU A 109 -1.26 3.03 -18.84
CA LEU A 109 -1.09 3.62 -20.16
C LEU A 109 -1.34 2.61 -21.28
N ASP A 110 -0.90 1.36 -21.10
CA ASP A 110 -1.15 0.27 -22.05
C ASP A 110 -2.65 -0.08 -22.12
N TRP A 111 -3.31 -0.17 -20.97
CA TRP A 111 -4.75 -0.35 -20.90
C TRP A 111 -5.51 0.78 -21.60
N HIS A 112 -5.15 2.03 -21.28
CA HIS A 112 -5.75 3.23 -21.88
C HIS A 112 -5.63 3.21 -23.41
N LYS A 113 -4.44 2.88 -23.92
CA LYS A 113 -4.18 2.80 -25.38
C LYS A 113 -4.97 1.67 -26.03
N SER A 114 -5.00 0.49 -25.41
CA SER A 114 -5.67 -0.69 -25.95
C SER A 114 -7.19 -0.56 -26.01
N ASN A 115 -7.77 0.25 -25.12
CA ASN A 115 -9.23 0.43 -25.04
C ASN A 115 -9.72 1.73 -25.69
N ASN A 116 -8.86 2.52 -26.34
CA ASN A 116 -9.20 3.79 -26.97
C ASN A 116 -10.03 4.72 -26.05
N VAL A 117 -9.62 4.85 -24.78
CA VAL A 117 -10.37 5.60 -23.78
C VAL A 117 -10.32 7.10 -24.08
N ASN A 118 -11.49 7.74 -24.10
CA ASN A 118 -11.64 9.19 -24.21
C ASN A 118 -12.14 9.74 -22.88
N TRP A 119 -11.35 10.61 -22.25
CA TRP A 119 -11.69 11.22 -20.99
C TRP A 119 -12.65 12.39 -21.19
N ILE A 120 -13.66 12.49 -20.31
CA ILE A 120 -14.67 13.56 -20.29
C ILE A 120 -14.41 14.50 -19.14
N SER A 121 -14.09 13.95 -17.96
CA SER A 121 -13.81 14.72 -16.74
C SER A 121 -12.81 13.99 -15.83
N SER A 122 -12.27 14.72 -14.85
CA SER A 122 -11.39 14.19 -13.82
C SER A 122 -11.72 14.86 -12.49
N GLU A 123 -11.71 14.10 -11.39
CA GLU A 123 -12.04 14.55 -10.03
C GLU A 123 -13.43 15.20 -9.95
N GLU A 124 -14.41 14.54 -10.56
CA GLU A 124 -15.77 15.06 -10.60
C GLU A 124 -16.52 14.76 -9.31
N LYS A 125 -17.04 15.83 -8.69
CA LYS A 125 -17.87 15.71 -7.49
C LYS A 125 -19.28 15.29 -7.86
N VAL A 126 -19.71 14.17 -7.36
CA VAL A 126 -21.04 13.62 -7.59
C VAL A 126 -21.82 13.54 -6.27
N MET A 127 -23.11 13.78 -6.33
CA MET A 127 -24.02 13.70 -5.18
C MET A 127 -25.33 13.03 -5.59
N HIS A 128 -25.78 12.11 -4.76
CA HIS A 128 -27.12 11.53 -4.91
C HIS A 128 -28.11 12.25 -3.98
N PRO A 129 -29.05 13.05 -4.52
CA PRO A 129 -29.86 13.95 -3.71
C PRO A 129 -30.86 13.23 -2.79
N GLN A 130 -31.36 12.07 -3.20
CA GLN A 130 -32.30 11.27 -2.40
C GLN A 130 -31.62 10.45 -1.32
N LEU A 131 -30.51 9.82 -1.63
CA LEU A 131 -29.78 8.97 -0.71
C LEU A 131 -28.75 9.75 0.15
N LYS A 132 -28.60 11.04 -0.11
CA LYS A 132 -27.76 11.99 0.65
C LYS A 132 -26.32 11.52 0.86
N TYR A 133 -25.75 10.87 -0.14
CA TYR A 133 -24.30 10.62 -0.18
C TYR A 133 -23.65 11.39 -1.31
N ALA A 134 -22.39 11.71 -1.12
CA ALA A 134 -21.56 12.38 -2.11
C ALA A 134 -20.21 11.69 -2.19
N GLY A 135 -19.53 11.87 -3.30
CA GLY A 135 -18.20 11.34 -3.53
C GLY A 135 -17.49 12.08 -4.65
N THR A 136 -16.26 11.72 -4.89
CA THR A 136 -15.49 12.17 -6.06
C THR A 136 -15.26 10.96 -6.95
N VAL A 137 -15.46 11.13 -8.26
CA VAL A 137 -15.13 10.15 -9.28
C VAL A 137 -13.78 10.57 -9.89
N ASP A 138 -12.79 9.70 -9.81
CA ASP A 138 -11.42 10.01 -10.23
C ASP A 138 -11.34 10.41 -11.71
N ALA A 139 -12.07 9.70 -12.58
CA ALA A 139 -12.13 10.00 -14.00
C ALA A 139 -13.40 9.42 -14.66
N VAL A 140 -13.91 10.10 -15.67
CA VAL A 140 -15.04 9.70 -16.50
C VAL A 140 -14.65 9.70 -17.97
#